data_da6fdf0e025b62cfc7a6852b009c47fc
#
_entry.id   da6fdf0e025b62cfc7a6852b009c47fc
#
_cell.length_a   1.000
_cell.length_b   1.000
_cell.length_c   1.000
_cell.angle_alpha   90.00
_cell.angle_beta   90.00
_cell.angle_gamma   90.00
#
_symmetry.space_group_name_H-M   'P 1'
#
loop_
_entity.id
_entity.type
_entity.pdbx_description
1 polymer ?
#
loop_
_entity_poly.entity_id
_entity_poly.type
_entity_poly.pdbx_seq_one_letter_code
_entity_poly.pdbx_strand_id
1 'polypeptide(L)'
;MGLLQSCCINDVSKCTSDETPWFTLKGIESKCKVVSVYDGDTVTVALPFHGTCYQVKCRLKGIDSAEIRTKNNQEKKVGLAGKKFVSDLILDKTIWIRCGDWGKYGGRMIGELFLTHQDMLLGRSINNMVVNEGLAYYYDGKKKKSFDEWYSL
;
A
#
# COMPACT_ATOMS: atom_id res chain seq x y z
N MET A 1 -20.93 -34.40 -1.49
CA MET A 1 -22.08 -33.49 -1.51
C MET A 1 -21.56 -32.10 -1.20
N GLY A 2 -21.26 -31.33 -2.24
CA GLY A 2 -20.85 -29.94 -2.10
C GLY A 2 -22.08 -29.09 -1.78
N LEU A 3 -22.11 -28.46 -0.62
CA LEU A 3 -23.03 -27.42 -0.32
C LEU A 3 -22.72 -26.23 -1.24
N LEU A 4 -23.54 -26.07 -2.28
CA LEU A 4 -23.68 -24.82 -3.00
C LEU A 4 -24.11 -23.78 -1.96
N GLN A 5 -23.13 -23.01 -1.46
CA GLN A 5 -23.41 -21.80 -0.72
C GLN A 5 -24.14 -20.88 -1.69
N SER A 6 -25.47 -20.85 -1.55
CA SER A 6 -26.36 -19.91 -2.19
C SER A 6 -25.72 -18.53 -2.03
N CYS A 7 -25.41 -17.89 -3.13
CA CYS A 7 -25.06 -16.47 -3.16
C CYS A 7 -26.31 -15.71 -2.69
N CYS A 8 -26.45 -15.55 -1.37
CA CYS A 8 -27.49 -14.69 -0.82
C CYS A 8 -27.17 -13.30 -1.31
N ILE A 9 -27.87 -12.87 -2.37
CA ILE A 9 -27.99 -11.46 -2.68
C ILE A 9 -28.65 -10.87 -1.44
N ASN A 10 -27.86 -10.20 -0.62
CA ASN A 10 -28.37 -9.55 0.57
C ASN A 10 -29.41 -8.53 0.13
N ASP A 11 -30.59 -8.64 0.71
CA ASP A 11 -31.69 -7.72 0.44
C ASP A 11 -31.31 -6.32 0.96
N VAL A 12 -30.94 -5.42 0.06
CA VAL A 12 -30.50 -4.07 0.41
C VAL A 12 -31.55 -3.28 1.19
N SER A 13 -32.83 -3.65 1.09
CA SER A 13 -33.90 -3.00 1.84
C SER A 13 -33.79 -3.20 3.35
N LYS A 14 -33.03 -4.20 3.81
CA LYS A 14 -32.77 -4.52 5.21
C LYS A 14 -31.48 -3.87 5.76
N CYS A 15 -30.72 -3.19 4.92
CA CYS A 15 -29.49 -2.53 5.36
C CYS A 15 -29.80 -1.32 6.25
N THR A 16 -29.05 -1.18 7.33
CA THR A 16 -29.11 -0.04 8.25
C THR A 16 -27.72 0.58 8.44
N SER A 17 -27.66 1.82 8.91
CA SER A 17 -26.39 2.49 9.19
C SER A 17 -25.57 1.77 10.26
N ASP A 18 -26.21 1.10 11.20
CA ASP A 18 -25.56 0.52 12.38
C ASP A 18 -25.09 -0.91 12.13
N GLU A 19 -25.78 -1.64 11.25
CA GLU A 19 -25.50 -3.06 11.02
C GLU A 19 -24.77 -3.32 9.69
N THR A 20 -24.80 -2.37 8.75
CA THR A 20 -24.15 -2.53 7.45
C THR A 20 -22.68 -2.14 7.54
N PRO A 21 -21.73 -3.07 7.34
CA PRO A 21 -20.30 -2.77 7.46
C PRO A 21 -19.82 -1.87 6.33
N TRP A 22 -18.83 -1.05 6.62
CA TRP A 22 -18.11 -0.29 5.60
C TRP A 22 -17.35 -1.22 4.66
N PHE A 23 -17.34 -0.91 3.38
CA PHE A 23 -16.54 -1.63 2.42
C PHE A 23 -15.04 -1.50 2.75
N THR A 24 -14.34 -2.63 2.81
CA THR A 24 -12.91 -2.69 3.04
C THR A 24 -12.27 -3.84 2.26
N LEU A 25 -11.01 -3.68 1.89
CA LEU A 25 -10.17 -4.74 1.33
C LEU A 25 -9.25 -5.36 2.39
N LYS A 26 -9.36 -4.92 3.65
CA LYS A 26 -8.50 -5.38 4.75
C LYS A 26 -8.46 -6.90 4.87
N GLY A 27 -7.26 -7.44 4.95
CA GLY A 27 -7.02 -8.87 5.09
C GLY A 27 -6.98 -9.65 3.78
N ILE A 28 -7.28 -9.01 2.65
CA ILE A 28 -7.10 -9.64 1.34
C ILE A 28 -5.61 -9.76 1.04
N GLU A 29 -5.18 -10.97 0.71
CA GLU A 29 -3.85 -11.28 0.19
C GLU A 29 -3.98 -11.75 -1.26
N SER A 30 -3.28 -11.11 -2.17
CA SER A 30 -3.44 -11.36 -3.61
C SER A 30 -2.19 -10.98 -4.40
N LYS A 31 -2.09 -11.54 -5.60
CA LYS A 31 -1.22 -10.96 -6.62
C LYS A 31 -1.80 -9.63 -7.09
N CYS A 32 -0.93 -8.68 -7.39
CA CYS A 32 -1.29 -7.42 -8.03
C CYS A 32 -0.18 -7.00 -9.00
N LYS A 33 -0.50 -6.14 -9.97
CA LYS A 33 0.51 -5.51 -10.82
C LYS A 33 0.72 -4.07 -10.38
N VAL A 34 1.97 -3.67 -10.19
CA VAL A 34 2.30 -2.26 -9.94
C VAL A 34 2.27 -1.51 -11.26
N VAL A 35 1.33 -0.59 -11.41
CA VAL A 35 1.11 0.16 -12.66
C VAL A 35 1.68 1.58 -12.60
N SER A 36 1.96 2.10 -11.42
CA SER A 36 2.58 3.42 -11.24
C SER A 36 3.26 3.52 -9.87
N VAL A 37 4.34 4.28 -9.81
CA VAL A 37 5.03 4.65 -8.56
C VAL A 37 5.00 6.17 -8.44
N TYR A 38 4.37 6.68 -7.37
CA TYR A 38 4.28 8.12 -7.12
C TYR A 38 5.54 8.63 -6.41
N ASP A 39 5.91 8.01 -5.30
CA ASP A 39 7.10 8.31 -4.49
C ASP A 39 7.61 7.04 -3.78
N GLY A 40 8.44 7.21 -2.74
CA GLY A 40 9.05 6.08 -2.01
C GLY A 40 8.07 5.27 -1.14
N ASP A 41 6.86 5.75 -0.90
CA ASP A 41 5.87 5.07 -0.05
C ASP A 41 4.46 4.98 -0.65
N THR A 42 4.27 5.42 -1.88
CA THR A 42 2.95 5.43 -2.54
C THR A 42 3.04 4.91 -3.97
N VAL A 43 2.25 3.88 -4.25
CA VAL A 43 2.16 3.24 -5.57
C VAL A 43 0.70 3.10 -5.99
N THR A 44 0.47 2.84 -7.27
CA THR A 44 -0.83 2.39 -7.78
C THR A 44 -0.69 0.94 -8.24
N VAL A 45 -1.59 0.09 -7.79
CA VAL A 45 -1.64 -1.32 -8.17
C VAL A 45 -2.92 -1.64 -8.93
N ALA A 46 -2.84 -2.56 -9.89
CA ALA A 46 -4.00 -3.23 -10.45
C ALA A 46 -4.28 -4.47 -9.59
N LEU A 47 -5.41 -4.47 -8.89
CA LEU A 47 -5.82 -5.50 -7.96
C LEU A 47 -7.05 -6.24 -8.52
N PRO A 48 -7.04 -7.59 -8.59
CA PRO A 48 -8.20 -8.35 -9.01
C PRO A 48 -9.30 -8.31 -7.94
N PHE A 49 -10.51 -8.02 -8.37
CA PHE A 49 -11.69 -8.00 -7.51
C PHE A 49 -12.94 -8.31 -8.33
N HIS A 50 -13.75 -9.29 -7.91
CA HIS A 50 -14.98 -9.71 -8.61
C HIS A 50 -14.83 -9.91 -10.13
N GLY A 51 -13.78 -10.62 -10.55
CA GLY A 51 -13.56 -11.01 -11.94
C GLY A 51 -13.00 -9.94 -12.88
N THR A 52 -12.64 -8.77 -12.33
CA THR A 52 -11.93 -7.72 -13.08
C THR A 52 -10.78 -7.13 -12.25
N CYS A 53 -9.95 -6.28 -12.87
CA CYS A 53 -8.87 -5.60 -12.16
C CYS A 53 -9.18 -4.11 -12.01
N TYR A 54 -8.97 -3.58 -10.83
CA TYR A 54 -9.16 -2.16 -10.53
C TYR A 54 -7.85 -1.52 -10.10
N GLN A 55 -7.67 -0.26 -10.46
CA GLN A 55 -6.57 0.53 -9.96
C GLN A 55 -6.87 1.00 -8.54
N VAL A 56 -5.95 0.70 -7.62
CA VAL A 56 -6.02 1.10 -6.22
C VAL A 56 -4.73 1.82 -5.85
N LYS A 57 -4.86 3.04 -5.34
CA LYS A 57 -3.71 3.73 -4.75
C LYS A 57 -3.37 3.07 -3.42
N CYS A 58 -2.12 2.64 -3.27
CA CYS A 58 -1.61 1.97 -2.08
C CYS A 58 -0.51 2.81 -1.44
N ARG A 59 -0.72 3.21 -0.18
CA ARG A 59 0.33 3.74 0.67
C ARG A 59 0.98 2.61 1.44
N LEU A 60 2.29 2.54 1.41
CA LEU A 60 3.05 1.50 2.10
C LEU A 60 2.89 1.66 3.61
N LYS A 61 2.36 0.61 4.25
CA LYS A 61 2.08 0.58 5.68
C LYS A 61 3.36 0.71 6.50
N GLY A 62 3.29 1.50 7.57
CA GLY A 62 4.31 1.55 8.61
C GLY A 62 5.55 2.36 8.24
N ILE A 63 5.57 3.05 7.10
CA ILE A 63 6.69 3.89 6.68
C ILE A 63 6.22 5.26 6.19
N ASP A 64 7.16 6.21 6.19
CA ASP A 64 6.99 7.52 5.56
C ASP A 64 8.29 7.88 4.84
N SER A 65 8.21 8.29 3.58
CA SER A 65 9.35 8.61 2.74
C SER A 65 9.56 10.12 2.62
N ALA A 66 10.71 10.53 2.09
CA ALA A 66 11.00 11.93 1.80
C ALA A 66 10.03 12.48 0.74
N GLU A 67 9.62 13.72 0.94
CA GLU A 67 8.67 14.41 0.04
C GLU A 67 9.36 14.83 -1.26
N ILE A 68 8.73 14.55 -2.40
CA ILE A 68 9.21 15.02 -3.71
C ILE A 68 8.78 16.48 -3.96
N ARG A 69 7.58 16.85 -3.47
CA ARG A 69 7.02 18.20 -3.59
C ARG A 69 7.41 19.04 -2.38
N THR A 70 8.69 19.35 -2.25
CA THR A 70 9.27 20.15 -1.16
C THR A 70 10.15 21.25 -1.72
N LYS A 71 10.35 22.31 -0.94
CA LYS A 71 11.33 23.37 -1.23
C LYS A 71 12.74 22.99 -0.78
N ASN A 72 12.89 21.95 0.06
CA ASN A 72 14.18 21.43 0.49
C ASN A 72 14.79 20.58 -0.61
N ASN A 73 15.88 21.07 -1.21
CA ASN A 73 16.54 20.39 -2.32
C ASN A 73 17.11 19.01 -1.94
N GLN A 74 17.57 18.85 -0.70
CA GLN A 74 18.13 17.59 -0.21
C GLN A 74 17.00 16.56 -0.02
N GLU A 75 15.92 16.95 0.64
CA GLU A 75 14.73 16.12 0.78
C GLU A 75 14.18 15.69 -0.57
N LYS A 76 14.08 16.61 -1.53
CA LYS A 76 13.64 16.30 -2.89
C LYS A 76 14.53 15.26 -3.57
N LYS A 77 15.86 15.37 -3.41
CA LYS A 77 16.81 14.36 -3.95
C LYS A 77 16.56 12.98 -3.33
N VAL A 78 16.37 12.90 -2.02
CA VAL A 78 16.08 11.64 -1.31
C VAL A 78 14.72 11.10 -1.73
N GLY A 79 13.70 11.95 -1.86
CA GLY A 79 12.37 11.55 -2.35
C GLY A 79 12.42 10.97 -3.77
N LEU A 80 13.16 11.60 -4.69
CA LEU A 80 13.37 11.09 -6.04
C LEU A 80 14.17 9.78 -6.05
N ALA A 81 15.17 9.64 -5.18
CA ALA A 81 15.90 8.39 -5.01
C ALA A 81 15.00 7.26 -4.50
N GLY A 82 14.10 7.55 -3.54
CA GLY A 82 13.10 6.61 -3.06
C GLY A 82 12.13 6.17 -4.16
N LYS A 83 11.61 7.12 -4.94
CA LYS A 83 10.79 6.82 -6.12
C LYS A 83 11.53 5.93 -7.11
N LYS A 84 12.79 6.26 -7.42
CA LYS A 84 13.61 5.47 -8.35
C LYS A 84 13.82 4.06 -7.83
N PHE A 85 14.21 3.90 -6.57
CA PHE A 85 14.42 2.59 -5.93
C PHE A 85 13.17 1.71 -6.04
N VAL A 86 12.01 2.23 -5.63
CA VAL A 86 10.74 1.50 -5.71
C VAL A 86 10.37 1.18 -7.15
N SER A 87 10.55 2.13 -8.09
CA SER A 87 10.27 1.91 -9.51
C SER A 87 11.15 0.81 -10.11
N ASP A 88 12.45 0.85 -9.87
CA ASP A 88 13.39 -0.17 -10.38
C ASP A 88 13.05 -1.57 -9.81
N LEU A 89 12.57 -1.60 -8.56
CA LEU A 89 12.25 -2.84 -7.87
C LEU A 89 10.94 -3.47 -8.36
N ILE A 90 9.86 -2.69 -8.54
CA ILE A 90 8.51 -3.24 -8.70
C ILE A 90 7.65 -2.65 -9.82
N LEU A 91 8.03 -1.55 -10.48
CA LEU A 91 7.22 -0.98 -11.55
C LEU A 91 7.01 -1.99 -12.68
N ASP A 92 5.77 -2.10 -13.17
CA ASP A 92 5.32 -3.06 -14.19
C ASP A 92 5.43 -4.54 -13.84
N LYS A 93 5.81 -4.85 -12.59
CA LYS A 93 5.91 -6.24 -12.11
C LYS A 93 4.62 -6.70 -11.43
N THR A 94 4.37 -8.01 -11.54
CA THR A 94 3.37 -8.71 -10.74
C THR A 94 4.02 -9.15 -9.44
N ILE A 95 3.47 -8.69 -8.33
CA ILE A 95 3.96 -8.91 -6.97
C ILE A 95 2.81 -9.35 -6.06
N TRP A 96 3.07 -9.51 -4.79
CA TRP A 96 2.05 -9.82 -3.79
C TRP A 96 1.73 -8.62 -2.92
N ILE A 97 0.46 -8.50 -2.53
CA ILE A 97 -0.04 -7.45 -1.64
C ILE A 97 -0.84 -8.06 -0.49
N ARG A 98 -0.65 -7.52 0.70
CA ARG A 98 -1.56 -7.68 1.84
C ARG A 98 -2.28 -6.36 2.05
N CYS A 99 -3.57 -6.36 1.79
CA CYS A 99 -4.41 -5.18 1.89
C CYS A 99 -4.74 -4.85 3.36
N GLY A 100 -4.63 -3.59 3.72
CA GLY A 100 -5.06 -3.06 5.01
C GLY A 100 -6.30 -2.18 4.88
N ASP A 101 -6.51 -1.33 5.87
CA ASP A 101 -7.62 -0.37 5.87
C ASP A 101 -7.40 0.77 4.88
N TRP A 102 -8.48 1.49 4.58
CA TRP A 102 -8.40 2.75 3.88
C TRP A 102 -7.70 3.80 4.75
N GLY A 103 -6.87 4.61 4.12
CA GLY A 103 -6.19 5.71 4.80
C GLY A 103 -7.18 6.74 5.37
N LYS A 104 -6.73 7.50 6.35
CA LYS A 104 -7.53 8.47 7.14
C LYS A 104 -8.40 9.42 6.30
N TYR A 105 -7.95 9.78 5.10
CA TYR A 105 -8.66 10.72 4.22
C TYR A 105 -9.35 10.02 3.04
N GLY A 106 -9.46 8.70 3.06
CA GLY A 106 -9.97 7.92 1.94
C GLY A 106 -9.04 7.92 0.70
N GLY A 107 -9.46 7.27 -0.36
CA GLY A 107 -8.78 7.28 -1.67
C GLY A 107 -7.44 6.55 -1.75
N ARG A 108 -6.82 6.15 -0.64
CA ARG A 108 -5.63 5.31 -0.60
C ARG A 108 -5.82 4.17 0.39
N MET A 109 -5.54 2.97 -0.04
CA MET A 109 -5.46 1.80 0.84
C MET A 109 -4.08 1.77 1.49
N ILE A 110 -4.02 1.38 2.76
CA ILE A 110 -2.77 1.11 3.46
C ILE A 110 -2.41 -0.35 3.21
N GLY A 111 -1.23 -0.65 2.71
CA GLY A 111 -0.88 -2.02 2.36
C GLY A 111 0.59 -2.38 2.54
N GLU A 112 0.85 -3.67 2.55
CA GLU A 112 2.20 -4.23 2.54
C GLU A 112 2.44 -4.94 1.21
N LEU A 113 3.58 -4.68 0.60
CA LEU A 113 3.98 -5.27 -0.68
C LEU A 113 5.13 -6.25 -0.49
N PHE A 114 5.11 -7.32 -1.29
CA PHE A 114 6.10 -8.39 -1.24
C PHE A 114 6.46 -8.83 -2.65
N LEU A 115 7.74 -9.10 -2.92
CA LEU A 115 8.17 -9.54 -4.25
C LEU A 115 7.58 -10.91 -4.60
N THR A 116 7.53 -11.82 -3.63
CA THR A 116 7.03 -13.19 -3.79
C THR A 116 6.05 -13.56 -2.68
N HIS A 117 5.28 -14.64 -2.90
CA HIS A 117 4.44 -15.21 -1.84
C HIS A 117 5.27 -15.69 -0.65
N GLN A 118 6.45 -16.24 -0.90
CA GLN A 118 7.36 -16.68 0.16
C GLN A 118 7.84 -15.50 1.01
N ASP A 119 8.16 -14.35 0.38
CA ASP A 119 8.52 -13.14 1.13
C ASP A 119 7.37 -12.66 2.01
N MET A 120 6.14 -12.77 1.54
CA MET A 120 4.96 -12.44 2.32
C MET A 120 4.81 -13.34 3.54
N LEU A 121 5.01 -14.66 3.39
CA LEU A 121 4.98 -15.61 4.51
C LEU A 121 6.10 -15.36 5.52
N LEU A 122 7.26 -14.90 5.07
CA LEU A 122 8.44 -14.61 5.89
C LEU A 122 8.48 -13.17 6.42
N GLY A 123 7.48 -12.34 6.08
CA GLY A 123 7.43 -10.94 6.51
C GLY A 123 8.51 -10.03 5.89
N ARG A 124 9.07 -10.40 4.73
CA ARG A 124 10.08 -9.63 3.99
C ARG A 124 9.42 -8.62 3.06
N SER A 125 8.86 -7.57 3.61
CA SER A 125 8.13 -6.57 2.83
C SER A 125 9.05 -5.62 2.07
N ILE A 126 8.55 -5.14 0.94
CA ILE A 126 9.15 -4.02 0.19
C ILE A 126 9.16 -2.76 1.06
N ASN A 127 8.13 -2.58 1.89
CA ASN A 127 8.05 -1.49 2.87
C ASN A 127 9.33 -1.41 3.73
N ASN A 128 9.77 -2.55 4.28
CA ASN A 128 11.01 -2.62 5.06
C ASN A 128 12.26 -2.40 4.20
N MET A 129 12.26 -2.84 2.94
CA MET A 129 13.40 -2.61 2.04
C MET A 129 13.65 -1.12 1.81
N VAL A 130 12.61 -0.32 1.65
CA VAL A 130 12.74 1.14 1.48
C VAL A 130 13.36 1.80 2.71
N VAL A 131 12.99 1.36 3.91
CA VAL A 131 13.60 1.85 5.17
C VAL A 131 15.06 1.41 5.29
N ASN A 132 15.38 0.16 4.97
CA ASN A 132 16.75 -0.36 5.05
C ASN A 132 17.69 0.34 4.09
N GLU A 133 17.21 0.86 2.96
CA GLU A 133 17.97 1.70 2.03
C GLU A 133 18.13 3.15 2.51
N GLY A 134 17.57 3.51 3.67
CA GLY A 134 17.64 4.88 4.20
C GLY A 134 16.78 5.89 3.43
N LEU A 135 15.77 5.42 2.67
CA LEU A 135 14.90 6.24 1.80
C LEU A 135 13.55 6.56 2.45
N ALA A 136 13.29 5.96 3.60
CA ALA A 136 12.10 6.17 4.43
C ALA A 136 12.44 5.88 5.90
N TYR A 137 11.54 6.21 6.79
CA TYR A 137 11.63 5.85 8.21
C TYR A 137 10.36 5.14 8.68
N TYR A 138 10.44 4.40 9.79
CA TYR A 138 9.26 3.75 10.37
C TYR A 138 8.31 4.79 10.95
N TYR A 139 7.05 4.71 10.54
CA TYR A 139 6.01 5.65 10.87
C TYR A 139 4.73 4.94 11.36
N ASP A 140 4.29 5.29 12.57
CA ASP A 140 3.14 4.65 13.24
C ASP A 140 1.77 5.30 12.89
N GLY A 141 1.75 6.26 11.99
CA GLY A 141 0.54 6.96 11.57
C GLY A 141 0.14 8.15 12.45
N LYS A 142 0.89 8.46 13.50
CA LYS A 142 0.57 9.56 14.43
C LYS A 142 1.22 10.87 14.02
N LYS A 143 2.46 11.11 14.43
CA LYS A 143 3.20 12.33 14.14
C LYS A 143 4.32 12.08 13.16
N LYS A 144 4.31 12.75 12.02
CA LYS A 144 5.42 12.72 11.06
C LYS A 144 6.64 13.43 11.64
N LYS A 145 7.82 12.87 11.34
CA LYS A 145 9.10 13.53 11.57
C LYS A 145 9.37 14.52 10.43
N SER A 146 10.02 15.65 10.73
CA SER A 146 10.61 16.48 9.68
C SER A 146 11.76 15.74 9.01
N PHE A 147 12.16 16.17 7.81
CA PHE A 147 13.27 15.54 7.08
C PHE A 147 14.54 15.51 7.91
N ASP A 148 14.90 16.62 8.56
CA ASP A 148 16.12 16.73 9.38
C ASP A 148 16.11 15.87 10.64
N GLU A 149 14.91 15.49 11.14
CA GLU A 149 14.78 14.62 12.32
C GLU A 149 15.07 13.14 12.04
N TRP A 150 14.89 12.68 10.80
CA TRP A 150 15.07 11.27 10.49
C TRP A 150 16.19 11.00 9.47
N TYR A 151 16.53 11.97 8.64
CA TYR A 151 17.60 11.87 7.66
C TYR A 151 18.87 12.55 8.21
N SER A 152 19.68 11.77 8.92
CA SER A 152 21.00 12.22 9.35
C SER A 152 22.05 11.76 8.33
N LEU A 153 22.85 12.70 7.87
CA LEU A 153 24.05 12.41 7.08
C LEU A 153 25.16 11.86 7.95
#